data_749bb028767e430153bdeeca8072bc5d
#
_entry.id   749bb028767e430153bdeeca8072bc5d
#
_cell.length_a   1.000
_cell.length_b   1.000
_cell.length_c   1.000
_cell.angle_alpha   90.00
_cell.angle_beta   90.00
_cell.angle_gamma   90.00
#
_symmetry.space_group_name_H-M   'P 1'
#
loop_
_entity.id
_entity.type
_entity.pdbx_description
1 polymer ?
#
loop_
_entity_poly.entity_id
_entity_poly.type
_entity_poly.pdbx_seq_one_letter_code
_entity_poly.pdbx_strand_id
1 'polypeptide(L)'
;AVPYSYNLKVIQSRAPKTEPTANWYAALKDTEVSSLVSAGILDNSLSRNEVLEILESIKDGGVVDADELHDLRVLVANHKEVVLSNYVATVLDNIANGDPANQYYTGRDGIIGRTSRVELGNLYPGSSSDRLTKLISKWFLGTDSPATSTQYARLDLPLYFNGAGTEDPRQGSVGDCYLIAAMSAIADTSIGSIDGTVPSVNPGDMIVDNEDGTYGVRFYDNDGAERWVTVDKFVPGYREDKLNFAETNSGESWAMLVEKAYVQLNESDNISQDGTNRYGIGNAFGIAGGDSGQALSHLTGQKASYGSIDSDPGNEWTADKLIALLEKDLP
;
A
#
# COMPACT_ATOMS: atom_id res chain seq x y z
N ALA A 1 -23.53 -27.11 -0.95
CA ALA A 1 -23.09 -26.45 0.29
C ALA A 1 -21.90 -27.23 0.83
N VAL A 2 -20.69 -26.68 0.75
CA VAL A 2 -19.47 -27.24 1.35
C VAL A 2 -19.28 -26.49 2.68
N PRO A 3 -19.19 -27.17 3.82
CA PRO A 3 -18.98 -26.47 5.07
C PRO A 3 -17.54 -25.99 5.18
N TYR A 4 -17.35 -24.71 5.49
CA TYR A 4 -16.07 -24.15 5.87
C TYR A 4 -15.65 -24.75 7.22
N SER A 5 -14.58 -25.51 7.24
CA SER A 5 -13.94 -25.97 8.47
C SER A 5 -12.91 -24.95 8.91
N TYR A 6 -13.17 -24.27 10.03
CA TYR A 6 -12.17 -23.45 10.71
C TYR A 6 -11.15 -24.37 11.39
N ASN A 7 -9.90 -24.35 10.93
CA ASN A 7 -8.80 -24.95 11.68
C ASN A 7 -8.41 -24.03 12.84
N LEU A 8 -8.85 -24.35 14.03
CA LEU A 8 -8.33 -23.77 15.27
C LEU A 8 -6.84 -24.12 15.40
N LYS A 9 -5.96 -23.18 15.07
CA LYS A 9 -4.54 -23.26 15.45
C LYS A 9 -4.44 -23.19 16.97
N VAL A 10 -3.83 -24.20 17.57
CA VAL A 10 -3.52 -24.26 19.01
C VAL A 10 -2.69 -23.03 19.39
N ILE A 11 -3.23 -22.20 20.27
CA ILE A 11 -2.54 -21.06 20.86
C ILE A 11 -1.39 -21.61 21.71
N GLN A 12 -0.15 -21.43 21.25
CA GLN A 12 1.02 -21.67 22.08
C GLN A 12 1.00 -20.68 23.25
N SER A 13 1.16 -21.19 24.48
CA SER A 13 1.22 -20.37 25.68
C SER A 13 2.37 -19.36 25.55
N ARG A 14 2.01 -18.09 25.54
CA ARG A 14 2.92 -16.96 25.42
C ARG A 14 3.60 -16.67 26.77
N ALA A 15 4.87 -16.22 26.72
CA ALA A 15 5.63 -15.84 27.91
C ALA A 15 4.95 -14.69 28.70
N PRO A 16 5.15 -14.62 30.02
CA PRO A 16 4.57 -13.56 30.83
C PRO A 16 5.11 -12.19 30.41
N LYS A 17 4.18 -11.25 30.27
CA LYS A 17 4.40 -9.90 29.73
C LYS A 17 5.02 -8.97 30.77
N THR A 18 5.98 -8.16 30.35
CA THR A 18 6.36 -6.94 31.07
C THR A 18 5.31 -5.86 30.77
N GLU A 19 4.82 -5.22 31.81
CA GLU A 19 3.93 -4.06 31.70
C GLU A 19 4.57 -2.97 30.82
N PRO A 20 3.80 -2.28 29.93
CA PRO A 20 4.33 -1.15 29.17
C PRO A 20 4.87 -0.09 30.15
N THR A 21 6.07 0.41 29.87
CA THR A 21 6.78 1.36 30.75
C THR A 21 6.20 2.77 30.75
N ALA A 22 5.26 3.08 29.85
CA ALA A 22 4.55 4.35 29.81
C ALA A 22 3.03 4.11 29.86
N ASN A 23 2.37 4.78 30.79
CA ASN A 23 0.90 4.76 30.93
C ASN A 23 0.26 5.76 29.91
N TRP A 24 0.60 5.64 28.62
CA TRP A 24 0.11 6.53 27.56
C TRP A 24 -1.41 6.37 27.36
N TYR A 25 -1.96 5.17 27.61
CA TYR A 25 -3.38 4.89 27.49
C TYR A 25 -4.23 5.58 28.58
N ALA A 26 -3.61 6.09 29.64
CA ALA A 26 -4.30 6.98 30.60
C ALA A 26 -4.67 8.34 29.99
N ALA A 27 -4.15 8.68 28.80
CA ALA A 27 -4.53 9.88 28.06
C ALA A 27 -5.80 9.68 27.21
N LEU A 28 -6.26 8.43 27.04
CA LEU A 28 -7.50 8.11 26.33
C LEU A 28 -8.71 8.61 27.13
N LYS A 29 -9.67 9.17 26.42
CA LYS A 29 -10.83 9.87 26.99
C LYS A 29 -12.12 9.11 26.76
N ASP A 30 -12.25 8.47 25.60
CA ASP A 30 -13.39 7.64 25.30
C ASP A 30 -13.30 6.31 26.04
N THR A 31 -14.39 5.88 26.66
CA THR A 31 -14.41 4.68 27.51
C THR A 31 -14.37 3.39 26.70
N GLU A 32 -14.98 3.36 25.52
CA GLU A 32 -14.99 2.19 24.66
C GLU A 32 -13.64 2.01 23.96
N VAL A 33 -13.07 3.07 23.41
CA VAL A 33 -11.70 3.08 22.88
C VAL A 33 -10.70 2.65 23.94
N SER A 34 -10.77 3.22 25.13
CA SER A 34 -9.89 2.86 26.25
C SER A 34 -10.01 1.38 26.65
N SER A 35 -11.22 0.84 26.63
CA SER A 35 -11.49 -0.58 26.93
C SER A 35 -10.89 -1.49 25.84
N LEU A 36 -11.12 -1.20 24.57
CA LEU A 36 -10.59 -1.97 23.43
C LEU A 36 -9.07 -1.94 23.38
N VAL A 37 -8.46 -0.76 23.54
CA VAL A 37 -7.01 -0.61 23.62
C VAL A 37 -6.45 -1.41 24.79
N SER A 38 -7.04 -1.32 25.98
CA SER A 38 -6.59 -2.05 27.16
C SER A 38 -6.68 -3.56 26.98
N ALA A 39 -7.70 -4.05 26.28
CA ALA A 39 -7.86 -5.47 25.97
C ALA A 39 -6.82 -5.91 24.90
N GLY A 40 -6.62 -5.13 23.84
CA GLY A 40 -5.71 -5.46 22.75
C GLY A 40 -4.25 -5.47 23.19
N ILE A 41 -3.79 -4.47 23.96
CA ILE A 41 -2.40 -4.38 24.42
C ILE A 41 -1.98 -5.43 25.46
N LEU A 42 -2.87 -6.34 25.85
CA LEU A 42 -2.50 -7.43 26.75
C LEU A 42 -1.33 -8.26 26.23
N ASP A 43 -1.06 -8.24 24.96
CA ASP A 43 0.13 -8.86 24.35
C ASP A 43 1.20 -7.88 23.87
N ASN A 44 1.12 -6.65 24.30
CA ASN A 44 1.97 -5.54 23.91
C ASN A 44 1.94 -5.22 22.41
N SER A 45 0.89 -5.63 21.70
CA SER A 45 0.72 -5.33 20.28
C SER A 45 -0.75 -5.10 19.99
N LEU A 46 -1.04 -4.22 19.03
CA LEU A 46 -2.36 -4.11 18.43
C LEU A 46 -2.28 -4.64 17.00
N SER A 47 -3.10 -5.62 16.71
CA SER A 47 -3.26 -6.14 15.36
C SER A 47 -4.08 -5.17 14.49
N ARG A 48 -4.02 -5.36 13.16
CA ARG A 48 -4.89 -4.63 12.23
C ARG A 48 -6.38 -4.80 12.56
N ASN A 49 -6.80 -5.99 12.99
CA ASN A 49 -8.20 -6.25 13.30
C ASN A 49 -8.65 -5.53 14.59
N GLU A 50 -7.81 -5.47 15.60
CA GLU A 50 -8.10 -4.70 16.83
C GLU A 50 -8.17 -3.20 16.54
N VAL A 51 -7.32 -2.68 15.66
CA VAL A 51 -7.43 -1.28 15.20
C VAL A 51 -8.72 -1.05 14.42
N LEU A 52 -9.15 -2.01 13.58
CA LEU A 52 -10.46 -1.94 12.91
C LEU A 52 -11.62 -1.94 13.90
N GLU A 53 -11.58 -2.75 14.96
CA GLU A 53 -12.59 -2.74 16.02
C GLU A 53 -12.65 -1.38 16.72
N ILE A 54 -11.52 -0.76 17.02
CA ILE A 54 -11.45 0.60 17.57
C ILE A 54 -12.07 1.62 16.60
N LEU A 55 -11.74 1.54 15.30
CA LEU A 55 -12.31 2.44 14.29
C LEU A 55 -13.82 2.23 14.10
N GLU A 56 -14.31 1.01 14.28
CA GLU A 56 -15.74 0.71 14.21
C GLU A 56 -16.49 1.22 15.46
N SER A 57 -15.89 1.14 16.66
CA SER A 57 -16.52 1.61 17.91
C SER A 57 -16.82 3.12 17.88
N ILE A 58 -15.93 3.93 17.37
CA ILE A 58 -16.11 5.39 17.29
C ILE A 58 -17.15 5.88 16.25
N LYS A 59 -17.97 4.97 15.72
CA LYS A 59 -19.12 5.30 14.85
C LYS A 59 -20.46 5.32 15.59
N ASP A 60 -20.49 4.98 16.86
CA ASP A 60 -21.69 4.70 17.65
C ASP A 60 -22.65 5.90 17.74
N GLY A 61 -22.12 7.11 17.96
CA GLY A 61 -22.89 8.36 18.03
C GLY A 61 -23.37 8.92 16.69
N GLY A 62 -23.06 8.25 15.57
CA GLY A 62 -23.33 8.73 14.21
C GLY A 62 -22.40 9.85 13.73
N VAL A 63 -21.53 10.34 14.60
CA VAL A 63 -20.46 11.31 14.34
C VAL A 63 -19.22 10.92 15.13
N VAL A 64 -18.05 11.23 14.61
CA VAL A 64 -16.80 11.13 15.36
C VAL A 64 -16.65 12.39 16.20
N ASP A 65 -16.63 12.23 17.50
CA ASP A 65 -16.52 13.37 18.41
C ASP A 65 -15.05 13.81 18.65
N ALA A 66 -14.87 14.78 19.55
CA ALA A 66 -13.54 15.35 19.79
C ALA A 66 -12.66 14.42 20.64
N ASP A 67 -13.25 13.65 21.53
CA ASP A 67 -12.53 12.74 22.42
C ASP A 67 -12.13 11.46 21.68
N GLU A 68 -13.01 10.90 20.84
CA GLU A 68 -12.72 9.79 19.93
C GLU A 68 -11.58 10.11 18.94
N LEU A 69 -11.66 11.28 18.27
CA LEU A 69 -10.58 11.71 17.36
C LEU A 69 -9.27 11.98 18.10
N HIS A 70 -9.34 12.51 19.33
CA HIS A 70 -8.17 12.65 20.19
C HIS A 70 -7.53 11.28 20.47
N ASP A 71 -8.32 10.28 20.79
CA ASP A 71 -7.84 8.96 21.16
C ASP A 71 -7.18 8.24 19.98
N LEU A 72 -7.73 8.35 18.76
CA LEU A 72 -7.05 7.87 17.56
C LEU A 72 -5.66 8.53 17.39
N ARG A 73 -5.54 9.83 17.65
CA ARG A 73 -4.26 10.54 17.55
C ARG A 73 -3.28 10.14 18.65
N VAL A 74 -3.77 9.88 19.86
CA VAL A 74 -2.97 9.33 20.95
C VAL A 74 -2.43 7.95 20.58
N LEU A 75 -3.26 7.09 19.98
CA LEU A 75 -2.86 5.77 19.51
C LEU A 75 -1.77 5.86 18.43
N VAL A 76 -1.93 6.72 17.43
CA VAL A 76 -0.92 6.97 16.40
C VAL A 76 0.39 7.46 17.00
N ALA A 77 0.32 8.45 17.89
CA ALA A 77 1.52 9.01 18.53
C ALA A 77 2.32 7.99 19.34
N ASN A 78 1.65 6.95 19.85
CA ASN A 78 2.24 5.89 20.67
C ASN A 78 2.34 4.53 19.93
N HIS A 79 2.30 4.52 18.61
CA HIS A 79 2.29 3.29 17.80
C HIS A 79 3.48 2.34 18.08
N LYS A 80 4.63 2.88 18.50
CA LYS A 80 5.81 2.08 18.86
C LYS A 80 5.66 1.38 20.20
N GLU A 81 4.93 1.98 21.13
CA GLU A 81 4.66 1.41 22.47
C GLU A 81 3.66 0.24 22.39
N VAL A 82 2.77 0.27 21.42
CA VAL A 82 1.79 -0.81 21.15
C VAL A 82 2.21 -1.74 20.03
N VAL A 83 3.45 -1.62 19.56
CA VAL A 83 4.00 -2.47 18.51
C VAL A 83 3.06 -2.62 17.30
N LEU A 84 2.47 -1.51 16.83
CA LEU A 84 1.79 -1.48 15.54
C LEU A 84 2.81 -1.73 14.43
N SER A 85 2.44 -2.55 13.45
CA SER A 85 3.24 -2.62 12.22
C SER A 85 3.28 -1.25 11.54
N ASN A 86 4.37 -0.94 10.82
CA ASN A 86 4.48 0.31 10.07
C ASN A 86 3.29 0.51 9.12
N TYR A 87 2.82 -0.57 8.51
CA TYR A 87 1.63 -0.55 7.67
C TYR A 87 0.41 -0.03 8.42
N VAL A 88 0.04 -0.68 9.52
CA VAL A 88 -1.16 -0.32 10.31
C VAL A 88 -1.02 1.08 10.89
N ALA A 89 0.16 1.43 11.40
CA ALA A 89 0.44 2.76 11.94
C ALA A 89 0.24 3.85 10.87
N THR A 90 0.75 3.65 9.65
CA THR A 90 0.63 4.63 8.56
C THR A 90 -0.82 4.80 8.11
N VAL A 91 -1.56 3.71 7.87
CA VAL A 91 -2.95 3.83 7.41
C VAL A 91 -3.89 4.37 8.49
N LEU A 92 -3.59 4.13 9.77
CA LEU A 92 -4.29 4.76 10.89
C LEU A 92 -3.96 6.25 10.99
N ASP A 93 -2.69 6.64 10.78
CA ASP A 93 -2.25 8.03 10.76
C ASP A 93 -2.97 8.83 9.67
N ASN A 94 -3.10 8.26 8.47
CA ASN A 94 -3.80 8.85 7.34
C ASN A 94 -5.30 9.10 7.65
N ILE A 95 -5.90 8.31 8.53
CA ILE A 95 -7.27 8.54 9.03
C ILE A 95 -7.28 9.61 10.12
N ALA A 96 -6.46 9.45 11.16
CA ALA A 96 -6.52 10.26 12.39
C ALA A 96 -5.99 11.69 12.21
N ASN A 97 -4.89 11.84 11.47
CA ASN A 97 -4.23 13.12 11.24
C ASN A 97 -4.49 13.70 9.84
N GLY A 98 -4.95 12.84 8.92
CA GLY A 98 -5.33 13.22 7.57
C GLY A 98 -4.19 13.00 6.56
N ASP A 99 -4.61 12.90 5.29
CA ASP A 99 -3.74 12.74 4.14
C ASP A 99 -4.36 13.46 2.93
N PRO A 100 -3.59 14.01 1.98
CA PRO A 100 -4.12 14.62 0.75
C PRO A 100 -5.05 13.68 -0.02
N ALA A 101 -4.78 12.38 -0.03
CA ALA A 101 -5.61 11.36 -0.67
C ALA A 101 -7.01 11.22 -0.05
N ASN A 102 -7.26 11.78 1.13
CA ASN A 102 -8.60 11.80 1.74
C ASN A 102 -9.57 12.77 1.07
N GLN A 103 -9.11 13.60 0.12
CA GLN A 103 -9.98 14.56 -0.55
C GLN A 103 -11.16 13.88 -1.26
N TYR A 104 -10.94 12.68 -1.79
CA TYR A 104 -11.95 11.93 -2.50
C TYR A 104 -11.97 10.45 -2.12
N TYR A 105 -13.11 9.82 -2.37
CA TYR A 105 -13.28 8.37 -2.34
C TYR A 105 -13.90 7.91 -3.65
N THR A 106 -13.31 6.93 -4.29
CA THR A 106 -13.80 6.36 -5.54
C THR A 106 -14.31 4.94 -5.28
N GLY A 107 -15.57 4.85 -4.89
CA GLY A 107 -16.23 3.57 -4.68
C GLY A 107 -16.51 2.83 -5.97
N ARG A 108 -16.79 1.55 -5.84
CA ARG A 108 -17.12 0.63 -6.91
C ARG A 108 -18.54 0.07 -6.67
N ASP A 109 -19.42 0.04 -7.68
CA ASP A 109 -20.67 -0.69 -7.53
C ASP A 109 -20.41 -2.20 -7.51
N GLY A 110 -21.15 -2.92 -6.68
CA GLY A 110 -20.97 -4.36 -6.49
C GLY A 110 -21.55 -5.22 -7.65
N ILE A 111 -22.20 -4.63 -8.65
CA ILE A 111 -22.92 -5.34 -9.70
C ILE A 111 -22.08 -5.42 -10.98
N ILE A 112 -21.58 -4.30 -11.43
CA ILE A 112 -20.84 -4.19 -12.70
C ILE A 112 -19.44 -3.58 -12.53
N GLY A 113 -19.01 -3.35 -11.29
CA GLY A 113 -17.68 -2.83 -10.97
C GLY A 113 -17.40 -1.43 -11.53
N ARG A 114 -18.42 -0.62 -11.79
CA ARG A 114 -18.22 0.78 -12.20
C ARG A 114 -17.81 1.61 -11.02
N THR A 115 -16.91 2.55 -11.25
CA THR A 115 -16.44 3.47 -10.22
C THR A 115 -17.29 4.74 -10.16
N SER A 116 -17.48 5.24 -8.94
CA SER A 116 -18.09 6.55 -8.69
C SER A 116 -17.25 7.32 -7.67
N ARG A 117 -16.91 8.57 -7.99
CA ARG A 117 -16.09 9.44 -7.13
C ARG A 117 -16.98 10.37 -6.34
N VAL A 118 -16.72 10.48 -5.04
CA VAL A 118 -17.38 11.41 -4.13
C VAL A 118 -16.34 12.23 -3.37
N GLU A 119 -16.68 13.46 -2.99
CA GLU A 119 -15.87 14.24 -2.06
C GLU A 119 -15.92 13.61 -0.67
N LEU A 120 -14.78 13.54 0.01
CA LEU A 120 -14.64 12.91 1.31
C LEU A 120 -14.08 13.90 2.34
N GLY A 121 -12.79 14.17 2.32
CA GLY A 121 -12.07 15.02 3.26
C GLY A 121 -11.58 14.30 4.52
N ASN A 122 -10.66 14.96 5.23
CA ASN A 122 -10.09 14.47 6.49
C ASN A 122 -11.11 14.45 7.62
N LEU A 123 -10.84 13.66 8.68
CA LEU A 123 -11.62 13.70 9.91
C LEU A 123 -11.41 15.01 10.68
N TYR A 124 -12.50 15.48 11.27
CA TYR A 124 -12.53 16.53 12.26
C TYR A 124 -13.63 16.22 13.28
N PRO A 125 -13.62 16.83 14.47
CA PRO A 125 -14.68 16.63 15.44
C PRO A 125 -16.06 17.02 14.86
N GLY A 126 -17.02 16.07 14.90
CA GLY A 126 -18.32 16.20 14.25
C GLY A 126 -18.38 15.61 12.83
N SER A 127 -17.32 14.98 12.33
CA SER A 127 -17.37 14.20 11.09
C SER A 127 -18.38 13.08 11.19
N SER A 128 -19.18 12.85 10.12
CA SER A 128 -20.17 11.77 10.12
C SER A 128 -19.51 10.39 10.14
N SER A 129 -20.18 9.41 10.72
CA SER A 129 -19.77 8.00 10.67
C SER A 129 -19.65 7.48 9.22
N ASP A 130 -20.43 8.04 8.26
CA ASP A 130 -20.30 7.73 6.84
C ASP A 130 -18.94 8.17 6.27
N ARG A 131 -18.43 9.35 6.69
CA ARG A 131 -17.06 9.78 6.31
C ARG A 131 -16.02 8.82 6.86
N LEU A 132 -16.09 8.47 8.14
CA LEU A 132 -15.18 7.51 8.74
C LEU A 132 -15.26 6.15 8.05
N THR A 133 -16.47 5.66 7.74
CA THR A 133 -16.66 4.40 7.00
C THR A 133 -15.95 4.43 5.64
N LYS A 134 -16.00 5.54 4.91
CA LYS A 134 -15.29 5.67 3.63
C LYS A 134 -13.77 5.74 3.81
N LEU A 135 -13.28 6.39 4.88
CA LEU A 135 -11.85 6.40 5.21
C LEU A 135 -11.34 5.00 5.60
N ILE A 136 -12.10 4.25 6.39
CA ILE A 136 -11.80 2.84 6.69
C ILE A 136 -11.80 2.02 5.39
N SER A 137 -12.80 2.22 4.54
CA SER A 137 -12.92 1.55 3.26
C SER A 137 -11.71 1.83 2.34
N LYS A 138 -11.20 3.06 2.36
CA LYS A 138 -10.00 3.47 1.62
C LYS A 138 -8.73 2.84 2.19
N TRP A 139 -8.45 3.08 3.47
CA TRP A 139 -7.16 2.81 4.08
C TRP A 139 -6.99 1.40 4.64
N PHE A 140 -8.09 0.76 5.07
CA PHE A 140 -8.04 -0.60 5.62
C PHE A 140 -8.62 -1.66 4.70
N LEU A 141 -9.70 -1.36 3.97
CA LEU A 141 -10.41 -2.38 3.18
C LEU A 141 -10.07 -2.35 1.68
N GLY A 142 -9.28 -1.37 1.24
CA GLY A 142 -8.80 -1.28 -0.15
C GLY A 142 -9.90 -1.15 -1.20
N THR A 143 -11.10 -0.68 -0.81
CA THR A 143 -12.25 -0.57 -1.71
C THR A 143 -12.32 0.78 -2.42
N ASP A 144 -11.42 1.71 -2.10
CA ASP A 144 -11.18 2.89 -2.93
C ASP A 144 -10.48 2.46 -4.21
N SER A 145 -11.19 2.50 -5.32
CA SER A 145 -10.73 1.91 -6.58
C SER A 145 -10.35 3.00 -7.57
N PRO A 146 -9.16 2.94 -8.18
CA PRO A 146 -8.77 3.88 -9.23
C PRO A 146 -9.83 4.03 -10.31
N ALA A 147 -10.10 5.27 -10.72
CA ALA A 147 -11.11 5.54 -11.75
C ALA A 147 -10.64 5.00 -13.11
N THR A 148 -11.53 4.31 -13.78
CA THR A 148 -11.30 3.74 -15.11
C THR A 148 -12.62 3.69 -15.89
N SER A 149 -12.53 3.66 -17.23
CA SER A 149 -13.67 3.39 -18.11
C SER A 149 -14.04 1.91 -18.18
N THR A 150 -13.20 1.04 -17.66
CA THR A 150 -13.38 -0.41 -17.65
C THR A 150 -14.07 -0.85 -16.36
N GLN A 151 -14.79 -1.94 -16.38
CA GLN A 151 -15.33 -2.58 -15.19
C GLN A 151 -14.21 -3.19 -14.36
N TYR A 152 -14.47 -3.44 -13.08
CA TYR A 152 -13.57 -4.19 -12.21
C TYR A 152 -13.98 -5.67 -12.18
N ALA A 153 -13.00 -6.54 -12.28
CA ALA A 153 -13.14 -7.98 -12.09
C ALA A 153 -12.36 -8.42 -10.84
N ARG A 154 -12.88 -9.42 -10.15
CA ARG A 154 -12.17 -10.03 -9.02
C ARG A 154 -11.08 -10.94 -9.55
N LEU A 155 -9.90 -10.88 -8.95
CA LEU A 155 -8.81 -11.83 -9.17
C LEU A 155 -8.95 -13.01 -8.20
N ASP A 156 -8.97 -14.23 -8.72
CA ASP A 156 -8.85 -15.47 -7.94
C ASP A 156 -7.47 -16.12 -8.13
N LEU A 157 -6.47 -15.30 -8.46
CA LEU A 157 -5.07 -15.70 -8.59
C LEU A 157 -4.35 -15.67 -7.23
N PRO A 158 -3.36 -16.54 -7.00
CA PRO A 158 -2.47 -16.43 -5.84
C PRO A 158 -1.66 -15.13 -5.93
N LEU A 159 -1.20 -14.65 -4.79
CA LEU A 159 -0.31 -13.48 -4.75
C LEU A 159 1.00 -13.77 -5.50
N TYR A 160 1.62 -14.90 -5.20
CA TYR A 160 2.84 -15.40 -5.83
C TYR A 160 2.68 -16.87 -6.24
N PHE A 161 3.32 -17.22 -7.34
CA PHE A 161 3.53 -18.60 -7.76
C PHE A 161 5.03 -18.80 -8.02
N ASN A 162 5.73 -19.47 -7.12
CA ASN A 162 7.19 -19.60 -7.08
C ASN A 162 7.99 -18.31 -6.76
N GLY A 163 7.35 -17.31 -6.13
CA GLY A 163 7.94 -16.02 -5.82
C GLY A 163 7.77 -15.02 -6.95
N ALA A 164 8.19 -13.78 -6.73
CA ALA A 164 8.16 -12.73 -7.76
C ALA A 164 9.33 -12.92 -8.73
N GLY A 165 9.05 -12.89 -10.04
CA GLY A 165 10.02 -13.03 -11.11
C GLY A 165 10.05 -11.82 -12.06
N THR A 166 11.17 -11.64 -12.76
CA THR A 166 11.37 -10.54 -13.72
C THR A 166 10.39 -10.56 -14.89
N GLU A 167 9.91 -11.76 -15.24
CA GLU A 167 9.01 -11.99 -16.37
C GLU A 167 7.54 -11.83 -15.99
N ASP A 168 7.23 -11.63 -14.69
CA ASP A 168 5.86 -11.53 -14.21
C ASP A 168 5.18 -10.21 -14.60
N PRO A 169 5.81 -9.03 -14.39
CA PRO A 169 5.18 -7.78 -14.74
C PRO A 169 5.07 -7.61 -16.25
N ARG A 170 3.86 -7.46 -16.76
CA ARG A 170 3.59 -7.16 -18.17
C ARG A 170 2.75 -5.91 -18.27
N GLN A 171 3.14 -5.02 -19.16
CA GLN A 171 2.38 -3.82 -19.44
C GLN A 171 1.05 -4.16 -20.12
N GLY A 172 -0.03 -3.61 -19.55
CA GLY A 172 -1.34 -3.63 -20.15
C GLY A 172 -1.64 -2.38 -21.00
N SER A 173 -2.79 -1.79 -20.79
CA SER A 173 -3.28 -0.63 -21.56
C SER A 173 -2.85 0.72 -21.00
N VAL A 174 -2.20 0.76 -19.85
CA VAL A 174 -1.66 2.00 -19.24
C VAL A 174 -0.27 2.29 -19.79
N GLY A 175 0.05 3.57 -19.95
CA GLY A 175 1.37 4.00 -20.41
C GLY A 175 2.41 4.05 -19.28
N ASP A 176 2.50 3.02 -18.45
CA ASP A 176 3.31 2.95 -17.23
C ASP A 176 4.54 2.03 -17.38
N CYS A 177 5.07 1.92 -18.59
CA CYS A 177 6.26 1.08 -18.89
C CYS A 177 7.44 1.35 -17.93
N TYR A 178 7.57 2.56 -17.41
CA TYR A 178 8.58 2.94 -16.42
C TYR A 178 8.38 2.21 -15.08
N LEU A 179 7.14 2.02 -14.63
CA LEU A 179 6.79 1.28 -13.42
C LEU A 179 6.95 -0.24 -13.64
N ILE A 180 6.47 -0.74 -14.78
CA ILE A 180 6.63 -2.16 -15.16
C ILE A 180 8.12 -2.53 -15.21
N ALA A 181 8.96 -1.70 -15.83
CA ALA A 181 10.40 -1.92 -15.86
C ALA A 181 11.03 -1.91 -14.47
N ALA A 182 10.60 -1.00 -13.59
CA ALA A 182 11.08 -0.93 -12.22
C ALA A 182 10.64 -2.17 -11.40
N MET A 183 9.39 -2.64 -11.55
CA MET A 183 8.91 -3.87 -10.92
C MET A 183 9.69 -5.11 -11.39
N SER A 184 9.95 -5.23 -12.69
CA SER A 184 10.79 -6.32 -13.23
C SER A 184 12.21 -6.26 -12.65
N ALA A 185 12.79 -5.07 -12.54
CA ALA A 185 14.14 -4.92 -11.99
C ALA A 185 14.24 -5.34 -10.51
N ILE A 186 13.29 -4.99 -9.67
CA ILE A 186 13.32 -5.39 -8.25
C ILE A 186 12.97 -6.87 -8.04
N ALA A 187 12.29 -7.51 -8.99
CA ALA A 187 11.99 -8.94 -8.94
C ALA A 187 13.20 -9.81 -9.31
N ASP A 188 14.24 -9.24 -9.90
CA ASP A 188 15.49 -9.94 -10.16
C ASP A 188 16.35 -10.03 -8.88
N THR A 189 16.20 -11.14 -8.18
CA THR A 189 16.99 -11.40 -6.96
C THR A 189 18.47 -11.65 -7.26
N SER A 190 18.85 -11.81 -8.53
CA SER A 190 20.26 -11.97 -8.94
C SER A 190 20.97 -10.63 -9.09
N ILE A 191 20.22 -9.54 -9.28
CA ILE A 191 20.77 -8.19 -9.31
C ILE A 191 20.83 -7.67 -7.87
N GLY A 192 21.77 -8.15 -7.08
CA GLY A 192 22.24 -7.41 -5.92
C GLY A 192 22.76 -6.03 -6.38
N SER A 193 22.87 -5.08 -5.47
CA SER A 193 23.61 -3.85 -5.76
C SER A 193 24.92 -4.17 -6.43
N ILE A 194 25.21 -3.56 -7.58
CA ILE A 194 26.46 -3.74 -8.34
C ILE A 194 27.70 -3.55 -7.45
N ASP A 195 27.59 -2.84 -6.34
CA ASP A 195 28.66 -2.62 -5.36
C ASP A 195 28.39 -3.27 -3.99
N GLY A 196 27.29 -4.00 -3.83
CA GLY A 196 26.92 -4.66 -2.57
C GLY A 196 26.45 -3.69 -1.47
N THR A 197 26.23 -2.43 -1.78
CA THR A 197 25.87 -1.38 -0.77
C THR A 197 24.37 -1.25 -0.56
N VAL A 198 23.56 -1.70 -1.52
CA VAL A 198 22.10 -1.60 -1.46
C VAL A 198 21.49 -2.98 -1.20
N PRO A 199 20.66 -3.16 -0.16
CA PRO A 199 19.92 -4.40 0.03
C PRO A 199 19.01 -4.68 -1.17
N SER A 200 18.98 -5.93 -1.62
CA SER A 200 17.98 -6.35 -2.61
C SER A 200 16.58 -6.15 -2.02
N VAL A 201 15.71 -5.43 -2.72
CA VAL A 201 14.30 -5.32 -2.34
C VAL A 201 13.54 -6.41 -3.06
N ASN A 202 12.96 -7.33 -2.30
CA ASN A 202 12.11 -8.37 -2.87
C ASN A 202 10.66 -7.84 -2.89
N PRO A 203 9.91 -7.97 -3.99
CA PRO A 203 8.48 -7.65 -4.02
C PRO A 203 7.69 -8.30 -2.88
N GLY A 204 8.12 -9.49 -2.39
CA GLY A 204 7.54 -10.15 -1.23
C GLY A 204 7.62 -9.35 0.07
N ASP A 205 8.61 -8.48 0.22
CA ASP A 205 8.78 -7.62 1.40
C ASP A 205 7.95 -6.33 1.31
N MET A 206 7.36 -6.05 0.15
CA MET A 206 6.53 -4.86 -0.09
C MET A 206 5.06 -5.11 0.16
N ILE A 207 4.60 -6.36 0.11
CA ILE A 207 3.18 -6.70 0.15
C ILE A 207 2.86 -7.48 1.41
N VAL A 208 1.93 -6.96 2.19
CA VAL A 208 1.33 -7.64 3.34
C VAL A 208 -0.01 -8.21 2.92
N ASP A 209 -0.17 -9.54 2.92
CA ASP A 209 -1.47 -10.19 2.75
C ASP A 209 -2.21 -10.15 4.09
N ASN A 210 -3.36 -9.49 4.11
CA ASN A 210 -4.21 -9.39 5.31
C ASN A 210 -5.09 -10.64 5.52
N GLU A 211 -4.99 -11.64 4.67
CA GLU A 211 -5.76 -12.89 4.71
C GLU A 211 -7.30 -12.70 4.58
N ASP A 212 -7.76 -11.49 4.32
CA ASP A 212 -9.18 -11.13 4.12
C ASP A 212 -9.51 -10.73 2.67
N GLY A 213 -8.54 -10.87 1.78
CA GLY A 213 -8.64 -10.49 0.38
C GLY A 213 -8.22 -9.04 0.12
N THR A 214 -7.59 -8.42 1.10
CA THR A 214 -6.93 -7.10 0.96
C THR A 214 -5.43 -7.23 1.16
N TYR A 215 -4.69 -6.28 0.60
CA TYR A 215 -3.23 -6.25 0.63
C TYR A 215 -2.73 -4.85 0.97
N GLY A 216 -1.84 -4.75 1.96
CA GLY A 216 -1.06 -3.55 2.20
C GLY A 216 0.16 -3.53 1.28
N VAL A 217 0.35 -2.48 0.50
CA VAL A 217 1.50 -2.32 -0.40
C VAL A 217 2.34 -1.15 0.06
N ARG A 218 3.64 -1.40 0.27
CA ARG A 218 4.60 -0.41 0.70
C ARG A 218 5.23 0.30 -0.50
N PHE A 219 5.35 1.61 -0.35
CA PHE A 219 6.12 2.49 -1.23
C PHE A 219 6.92 3.49 -0.41
N TYR A 220 7.66 4.31 -1.11
CA TYR A 220 8.31 5.50 -0.58
C TYR A 220 7.93 6.70 -1.45
N ASP A 221 7.80 7.87 -0.84
CA ASP A 221 7.54 9.09 -1.60
C ASP A 221 8.84 9.74 -2.12
N ASN A 222 8.71 10.88 -2.78
CA ASN A 222 9.85 11.62 -3.32
C ASN A 222 10.88 12.07 -2.27
N ASP A 223 10.46 12.18 -1.02
CA ASP A 223 11.32 12.53 0.13
C ASP A 223 11.94 11.29 0.79
N GLY A 224 11.58 10.10 0.33
CA GLY A 224 12.01 8.81 0.88
C GLY A 224 11.24 8.39 2.13
N ALA A 225 10.11 9.03 2.42
CA ALA A 225 9.25 8.60 3.52
C ALA A 225 8.43 7.38 3.12
N GLU A 226 8.32 6.41 4.04
CA GLU A 226 7.55 5.18 3.84
C GLU A 226 6.05 5.51 3.74
N ARG A 227 5.40 4.93 2.73
CA ARG A 227 3.97 5.07 2.45
C ARG A 227 3.34 3.70 2.28
N TRP A 228 2.11 3.55 2.73
CA TRP A 228 1.34 2.34 2.60
C TRP A 228 -0.02 2.60 1.98
N VAL A 229 -0.39 1.74 1.06
CA VAL A 229 -1.70 1.75 0.40
C VAL A 229 -2.34 0.39 0.55
N THR A 230 -3.61 0.35 0.93
CA THR A 230 -4.37 -0.91 0.97
C THR A 230 -5.17 -1.06 -0.31
N VAL A 231 -5.09 -2.22 -0.94
CA VAL A 231 -5.86 -2.59 -2.12
C VAL A 231 -6.59 -3.91 -1.91
N ASP A 232 -7.72 -4.09 -2.59
CA ASP A 232 -8.44 -5.35 -2.64
C ASP A 232 -8.14 -6.14 -3.94
N LYS A 233 -8.64 -7.37 -4.03
CA LYS A 233 -8.48 -8.29 -5.18
C LYS A 233 -9.21 -7.88 -6.46
N PHE A 234 -9.79 -6.69 -6.53
CA PHE A 234 -10.46 -6.26 -7.73
C PHE A 234 -9.55 -5.37 -8.58
N VAL A 235 -9.40 -5.72 -9.84
CA VAL A 235 -8.62 -4.98 -10.83
C VAL A 235 -9.46 -4.66 -12.06
N PRO A 236 -9.13 -3.63 -12.84
CA PRO A 236 -9.87 -3.33 -14.06
C PRO A 236 -9.75 -4.44 -15.08
N GLY A 237 -10.90 -4.92 -15.54
CA GLY A 237 -11.03 -5.99 -16.52
C GLY A 237 -12.49 -6.42 -16.67
N TYR A 238 -12.82 -7.12 -17.75
CA TYR A 238 -14.15 -7.68 -17.92
C TYR A 238 -14.30 -9.04 -17.25
N ARG A 239 -13.19 -9.79 -17.14
CA ARG A 239 -13.05 -11.10 -16.52
C ARG A 239 -11.57 -11.34 -16.27
N GLU A 240 -11.20 -12.35 -15.48
CA GLU A 240 -9.82 -12.74 -15.22
C GLU A 240 -8.97 -12.97 -16.48
N ASP A 241 -9.58 -13.47 -17.56
CA ASP A 241 -8.94 -13.73 -18.85
C ASP A 241 -8.91 -12.50 -19.78
N LYS A 242 -9.41 -11.35 -19.34
CA LYS A 242 -9.46 -10.08 -20.09
C LYS A 242 -9.20 -8.90 -19.19
N LEU A 243 -8.02 -8.90 -18.60
CA LEU A 243 -7.51 -7.76 -17.82
C LEU A 243 -7.00 -6.68 -18.79
N ASN A 244 -7.16 -5.42 -18.40
CA ASN A 244 -6.81 -4.29 -19.26
C ASN A 244 -5.52 -3.57 -18.80
N PHE A 245 -4.98 -3.97 -17.65
CA PHE A 245 -3.85 -3.33 -17.01
C PHE A 245 -2.77 -4.36 -16.76
N ALA A 246 -1.78 -4.09 -15.89
CA ALA A 246 -0.67 -5.00 -15.72
C ALA A 246 -1.13 -6.45 -15.67
N GLU A 247 -0.56 -7.28 -16.52
CA GLU A 247 -0.85 -8.69 -16.62
C GLU A 247 0.34 -9.48 -16.05
N THR A 248 0.14 -10.75 -15.77
CA THR A 248 1.24 -11.66 -15.45
C THR A 248 1.25 -12.86 -16.40
N ASN A 249 2.43 -13.37 -16.71
CA ASN A 249 2.59 -14.60 -17.48
C ASN A 249 2.43 -15.85 -16.61
N SER A 250 2.68 -15.70 -15.31
CA SER A 250 2.83 -16.77 -14.33
C SER A 250 1.53 -17.18 -13.67
N GLY A 251 0.42 -16.40 -13.85
CA GLY A 251 -0.85 -16.65 -13.19
C GLY A 251 -0.85 -16.24 -11.71
N GLU A 252 -0.13 -15.18 -11.37
CA GLU A 252 -0.07 -14.56 -10.05
C GLU A 252 -0.51 -13.10 -10.09
N SER A 253 -0.75 -12.49 -8.94
CA SER A 253 -1.43 -11.19 -8.88
C SER A 253 -0.57 -10.02 -8.38
N TRP A 254 0.62 -10.25 -7.88
CA TRP A 254 1.41 -9.23 -7.19
C TRP A 254 1.66 -7.97 -8.04
N ALA A 255 2.03 -8.11 -9.32
CA ALA A 255 2.32 -6.97 -10.19
C ALA A 255 1.07 -6.10 -10.43
N MET A 256 -0.10 -6.72 -10.62
CA MET A 256 -1.38 -6.02 -10.77
C MET A 256 -1.77 -5.26 -9.51
N LEU A 257 -1.53 -5.85 -8.34
CA LEU A 257 -1.83 -5.22 -7.05
C LEU A 257 -0.89 -4.05 -6.77
N VAL A 258 0.40 -4.17 -7.11
CA VAL A 258 1.37 -3.08 -7.01
C VAL A 258 1.01 -1.94 -7.96
N GLU A 259 0.67 -2.22 -9.23
CA GLU A 259 0.21 -1.19 -10.17
C GLU A 259 -1.03 -0.46 -9.63
N LYS A 260 -2.05 -1.19 -9.17
CA LYS A 260 -3.26 -0.62 -8.57
C LYS A 260 -2.95 0.26 -7.36
N ALA A 261 -2.08 -0.22 -6.47
CA ALA A 261 -1.67 0.53 -5.28
C ALA A 261 -0.87 1.79 -5.65
N TYR A 262 -0.03 1.73 -6.68
CA TYR A 262 0.72 2.89 -7.17
C TYR A 262 -0.20 3.98 -7.74
N VAL A 263 -1.27 3.58 -8.44
CA VAL A 263 -2.31 4.52 -8.89
C VAL A 263 -3.00 5.22 -7.72
N GLN A 264 -3.29 4.50 -6.63
CA GLN A 264 -3.88 5.10 -5.43
C GLN A 264 -2.88 5.98 -4.69
N LEU A 265 -1.60 5.59 -4.64
CA LEU A 265 -0.54 6.40 -4.05
C LEU A 265 -0.41 7.77 -4.73
N ASN A 266 -0.65 7.84 -6.04
CA ASN A 266 -0.62 9.10 -6.79
C ASN A 266 -1.58 10.15 -6.22
N GLU A 267 -2.70 9.75 -5.64
CA GLU A 267 -3.68 10.69 -5.03
C GLU A 267 -3.11 11.43 -3.82
N SER A 268 -2.05 10.94 -3.18
CA SER A 268 -1.37 11.65 -2.09
C SER A 268 -0.47 12.80 -2.55
N ASP A 269 -0.31 13.00 -3.87
CA ASP A 269 0.50 14.06 -4.52
C ASP A 269 1.99 14.04 -4.16
N ASN A 270 2.52 12.87 -3.77
CA ASN A 270 3.88 12.74 -3.26
C ASN A 270 4.83 11.96 -4.19
N ILE A 271 4.42 11.66 -5.43
CA ILE A 271 5.19 10.85 -6.39
C ILE A 271 5.43 11.53 -7.74
N SER A 272 5.26 12.84 -7.83
CA SER A 272 5.48 13.63 -9.05
C SER A 272 4.62 13.18 -10.26
N GLN A 273 3.41 12.71 -10.00
CA GLN A 273 2.38 12.42 -11.00
C GLN A 273 1.26 13.47 -10.91
N ASP A 274 0.10 13.23 -11.51
CA ASP A 274 -0.97 14.24 -11.61
C ASP A 274 -1.87 14.40 -10.35
N GLY A 275 -1.57 13.69 -9.27
CA GLY A 275 -2.34 13.75 -8.02
C GLY A 275 -3.74 13.12 -8.10
N THR A 276 -4.01 12.24 -9.07
CA THR A 276 -5.33 11.65 -9.24
C THR A 276 -5.35 10.15 -9.02
N ASN A 277 -6.45 9.63 -8.46
CA ASN A 277 -6.69 8.19 -8.35
C ASN A 277 -7.28 7.66 -9.68
N ARG A 278 -6.44 7.61 -10.72
CA ARG A 278 -6.81 7.16 -12.08
C ARG A 278 -5.69 6.39 -12.73
N TYR A 279 -6.03 5.35 -13.48
CA TYR A 279 -5.03 4.62 -14.25
C TYR A 279 -4.43 5.45 -15.41
N GLY A 280 -5.20 6.32 -16.04
CA GLY A 280 -4.78 7.05 -17.23
C GLY A 280 -4.73 6.14 -18.47
N ILE A 281 -5.67 6.33 -19.40
CA ILE A 281 -5.67 5.64 -20.70
C ILE A 281 -5.33 6.67 -21.77
N GLY A 282 -4.32 6.35 -22.58
CA GLY A 282 -3.77 7.32 -23.54
C GLY A 282 -2.99 8.43 -22.84
N ASN A 283 -2.17 9.14 -23.46
CA ASN A 283 -1.07 10.00 -22.98
C ASN A 283 -1.43 11.17 -22.03
N ALA A 284 -2.41 11.09 -21.16
CA ALA A 284 -2.90 12.31 -20.59
C ALA A 284 -3.21 12.36 -19.09
N PHE A 285 -3.27 11.34 -18.29
CA PHE A 285 -3.63 11.49 -16.86
C PHE A 285 -3.29 10.24 -16.06
N GLY A 286 -3.32 10.36 -14.73
CA GLY A 286 -3.02 9.27 -13.81
C GLY A 286 -1.53 8.96 -13.79
N ILE A 287 -1.16 7.70 -13.87
CA ILE A 287 0.23 7.24 -13.86
C ILE A 287 0.80 7.02 -15.27
N ALA A 288 0.15 7.51 -16.33
CA ALA A 288 0.65 7.36 -17.70
C ALA A 288 1.84 8.30 -17.97
N GLY A 289 2.99 7.73 -18.27
CA GLY A 289 4.26 8.44 -18.42
C GLY A 289 4.93 8.70 -17.07
N GLY A 290 6.24 8.52 -17.01
CA GLY A 290 7.03 8.71 -15.80
C GLY A 290 8.49 8.32 -16.02
N ASP A 291 9.25 8.33 -14.94
CA ASP A 291 10.67 8.03 -14.91
C ASP A 291 10.95 6.73 -14.15
N SER A 292 11.70 5.81 -14.76
CA SER A 292 11.99 4.51 -14.16
C SER A 292 12.87 4.62 -12.90
N GLY A 293 13.74 5.62 -12.81
CA GLY A 293 14.55 5.88 -11.64
C GLY A 293 13.70 6.35 -10.47
N GLN A 294 12.70 7.23 -10.73
CA GLN A 294 11.74 7.62 -9.71
C GLN A 294 10.89 6.42 -9.26
N ALA A 295 10.40 5.62 -10.19
CA ALA A 295 9.65 4.41 -9.84
C ALA A 295 10.48 3.44 -8.99
N LEU A 296 11.76 3.22 -9.33
CA LEU A 296 12.68 2.44 -8.49
C LEU A 296 12.82 3.04 -7.09
N SER A 297 12.97 4.37 -6.99
CA SER A 297 13.03 5.03 -5.68
C SER A 297 11.75 4.82 -4.87
N HIS A 298 10.58 4.91 -5.52
CA HIS A 298 9.30 4.68 -4.85
C HIS A 298 9.10 3.22 -4.40
N LEU A 299 9.65 2.27 -5.14
CA LEU A 299 9.54 0.85 -4.77
C LEU A 299 10.57 0.44 -3.70
N THR A 300 11.77 1.04 -3.71
CA THR A 300 12.91 0.59 -2.90
C THR A 300 13.25 1.48 -1.71
N GLY A 301 12.81 2.74 -1.71
CA GLY A 301 13.25 3.76 -0.77
C GLY A 301 14.69 4.24 -1.01
N GLN A 302 15.34 3.75 -2.07
CA GLN A 302 16.69 4.14 -2.44
C GLN A 302 16.65 5.21 -3.53
N LYS A 303 17.44 6.24 -3.37
CA LYS A 303 17.50 7.29 -4.39
C LYS A 303 18.19 6.75 -5.65
N ALA A 304 17.42 6.58 -6.70
CA ALA A 304 17.97 6.22 -8.00
C ALA A 304 18.71 7.42 -8.62
N SER A 305 19.82 7.12 -9.27
CA SER A 305 20.53 8.08 -10.13
C SER A 305 20.63 7.50 -11.53
N TYR A 306 20.50 8.35 -12.52
CA TYR A 306 20.70 7.97 -13.93
C TYR A 306 21.52 9.03 -14.65
N GLY A 307 22.21 8.61 -15.68
CA GLY A 307 23.02 9.48 -16.51
C GLY A 307 22.97 9.03 -17.96
N SER A 308 23.23 9.94 -18.90
CA SER A 308 23.41 9.59 -20.30
C SER A 308 24.75 8.89 -20.50
N ILE A 309 24.76 7.76 -21.18
CA ILE A 309 25.98 7.09 -21.64
C ILE A 309 26.36 7.76 -22.97
N ASP A 310 27.05 8.85 -22.89
CA ASP A 310 27.60 9.53 -24.07
C ASP A 310 29.12 9.60 -23.96
N SER A 311 29.74 10.05 -25.08
CA SER A 311 31.18 10.18 -25.18
C SER A 311 31.77 11.44 -24.54
N ASP A 312 30.96 12.19 -23.77
CA ASP A 312 31.45 13.39 -23.09
C ASP A 312 32.40 13.01 -21.94
N PRO A 313 33.67 13.44 -21.99
CA PRO A 313 34.64 13.10 -20.92
C PRO A 313 34.28 13.62 -19.53
N GLY A 314 33.33 14.55 -19.45
CA GLY A 314 32.79 15.05 -18.18
C GLY A 314 31.65 14.22 -17.60
N ASN A 315 31.15 13.24 -18.34
CA ASN A 315 30.05 12.40 -17.86
C ASN A 315 30.54 11.35 -16.87
N GLU A 316 29.85 11.22 -15.77
CA GLU A 316 30.13 10.22 -14.72
C GLU A 316 29.96 8.78 -15.23
N TRP A 317 29.08 8.57 -16.23
CA TRP A 317 28.74 7.27 -16.84
C TRP A 317 29.29 7.15 -18.26
N THR A 318 30.54 6.78 -18.39
CA THR A 318 31.12 6.43 -19.70
C THR A 318 30.88 4.94 -20.01
N ALA A 319 30.86 4.60 -21.31
CA ALA A 319 30.76 3.20 -21.73
C ALA A 319 31.85 2.32 -21.08
N ASP A 320 33.07 2.83 -20.93
CA ASP A 320 34.17 2.10 -20.28
C ASP A 320 33.92 1.85 -18.79
N LYS A 321 33.34 2.82 -18.06
CA LYS A 321 32.95 2.61 -16.65
C LYS A 321 31.83 1.60 -16.51
N LEU A 322 30.82 1.63 -17.42
CA LEU A 322 29.74 0.66 -17.40
C LEU A 322 30.28 -0.76 -17.71
N ILE A 323 31.16 -0.90 -18.72
CA ILE A 323 31.82 -2.17 -19.03
C ILE A 323 32.63 -2.66 -17.84
N ALA A 324 33.41 -1.80 -17.19
CA ALA A 324 34.20 -2.17 -16.02
C ALA A 324 33.35 -2.60 -14.82
N LEU A 325 32.15 -2.01 -14.65
CA LEU A 325 31.18 -2.45 -13.63
C LEU A 325 30.61 -3.84 -13.98
N LEU A 326 30.18 -4.04 -15.23
CA LEU A 326 29.62 -5.31 -15.71
C LEU A 326 30.66 -6.45 -15.66
N GLU A 327 31.94 -6.17 -16.00
CA GLU A 327 33.02 -7.15 -15.95
C GLU A 327 33.41 -7.54 -14.52
N LYS A 328 33.17 -6.66 -13.54
CA LYS A 328 33.47 -6.94 -12.11
C LYS A 328 32.50 -7.97 -11.51
N ASP A 329 31.27 -8.04 -12.03
CA ASP A 329 30.20 -8.87 -11.47
C ASP A 329 29.88 -10.10 -12.37
N LEU A 330 30.63 -10.32 -13.45
CA LEU A 330 30.56 -11.58 -14.18
C LEU A 330 31.43 -12.63 -13.49
N PRO A 331 30.90 -13.84 -13.20
CA PRO A 331 31.62 -14.92 -12.54
C PRO A 331 32.73 -15.48 -13.41
#